data_4dd3be76178fd6d2f044947af47561bf
#
_entry.id   4dd3be76178fd6d2f044947af47561bf
#
_cell.length_a   1.000
_cell.length_b   1.000
_cell.length_c   1.000
_cell.angle_alpha   90.00
_cell.angle_beta   90.00
_cell.angle_gamma   90.00
#
_symmetry.space_group_name_H-M   'P 1'
#
loop_
_entity.id
_entity.type
_entity.pdbx_description
1 polymer ?
#
loop_
_entity_poly.entity_id
_entity_poly.type
_entity_poly.pdbx_seq_one_letter_code
_entity_poly.pdbx_strand_id
1 'polypeptide(L)'
;IEFVKVKKGMTFMKKATKIVLSLTLIVLTLVFANMTASAITFDTKMQYQTENKVTLYSKKDYKGKSAEYGIGEYSKLDINSDSISIPQEYVVYAYTKKNFKGQEYILNESESSYLRYDFGKGLTKIFRIKSMKVALIESDAVEITKLDDAKKNQIMIKYAPRIHMAQGDPYEAVSMDWTFEKFNRVMDSNDDSRLVMKEPIDGPHDICDTFYGDQDSAVAYGFWVEKDNNYIDFVYFIYCPYDSGKFIWLLNSNVGGHPGDWEHFTLRFLKYEKDGKTYLRPVKTAFAAHTFAEIESWEDLEMYDDTHCVIYCASGTHGLYPHIGTYVYMNFIIVKLKDECSKGKEWDLWEEGKLETFELVPEESCRALAGSKWAEAFSYDHENPDSLATLYWGNEASYPPFMNDGPQGPQFKTEMTSTSSFK
;
A
#
# COMPACT_ATOMS: atom_id res chain seq x y z
N ILE A 1 -50.67 -14.14 43.12
CA ILE A 1 -49.21 -14.47 43.10
C ILE A 1 -48.68 -14.52 41.66
N GLU A 2 -49.44 -15.01 40.67
CA GLU A 2 -49.04 -15.07 39.27
C GLU A 2 -48.91 -13.69 38.59
N PHE A 3 -49.80 -12.73 38.87
CA PHE A 3 -49.76 -11.38 38.30
C PHE A 3 -48.52 -10.58 38.71
N VAL A 4 -47.93 -10.83 39.86
CA VAL A 4 -46.71 -10.15 40.34
C VAL A 4 -45.46 -10.70 39.67
N LYS A 5 -45.41 -12.00 39.33
CA LYS A 5 -44.29 -12.63 38.62
C LYS A 5 -44.20 -12.12 37.17
N VAL A 6 -45.34 -11.99 36.47
CA VAL A 6 -45.37 -11.49 35.08
C VAL A 6 -44.90 -10.02 35.01
N LYS A 7 -45.32 -9.14 35.94
CA LYS A 7 -44.86 -7.75 35.98
C LYS A 7 -43.37 -7.62 36.28
N LYS A 8 -42.80 -8.46 37.16
CA LYS A 8 -41.33 -8.46 37.42
C LYS A 8 -40.54 -8.95 36.22
N GLY A 9 -41.00 -9.97 35.50
CA GLY A 9 -40.39 -10.48 34.28
C GLY A 9 -40.36 -9.41 33.15
N MET A 10 -41.49 -8.75 32.91
CA MET A 10 -41.58 -7.66 31.92
C MET A 10 -40.70 -6.44 32.27
N THR A 11 -40.54 -6.10 33.55
CA THR A 11 -39.69 -5.01 33.99
C THR A 11 -38.20 -5.38 33.85
N PHE A 12 -37.82 -6.63 34.07
CA PHE A 12 -36.47 -7.12 33.88
C PHE A 12 -36.10 -7.16 32.38
N MET A 13 -36.98 -7.67 31.51
CA MET A 13 -36.79 -7.64 30.07
C MET A 13 -36.65 -6.22 29.52
N LYS A 14 -37.49 -5.27 29.94
CA LYS A 14 -37.36 -3.85 29.54
C LYS A 14 -36.07 -3.21 30.02
N LYS A 15 -35.53 -3.57 31.19
CA LYS A 15 -34.22 -3.13 31.67
C LYS A 15 -33.06 -3.76 30.85
N ALA A 16 -33.14 -5.06 30.59
CA ALA A 16 -32.13 -5.75 29.77
C ALA A 16 -32.09 -5.18 28.34
N THR A 17 -33.25 -4.96 27.71
CA THR A 17 -33.35 -4.33 26.38
C THR A 17 -32.75 -2.91 26.37
N LYS A 18 -33.00 -2.09 27.41
CA LYS A 18 -32.43 -0.75 27.52
C LYS A 18 -30.91 -0.79 27.71
N ILE A 19 -30.36 -1.74 28.45
CA ILE A 19 -28.94 -1.92 28.65
C ILE A 19 -28.27 -2.36 27.34
N VAL A 20 -28.86 -3.30 26.61
CA VAL A 20 -28.41 -3.74 25.31
C VAL A 20 -28.44 -2.59 24.32
N LEU A 21 -29.52 -1.82 24.21
CA LEU A 21 -29.59 -0.64 23.33
C LEU A 21 -28.55 0.43 23.70
N SER A 22 -28.32 0.67 25.00
CA SER A 22 -27.30 1.64 25.43
C SER A 22 -25.89 1.17 25.11
N LEU A 23 -25.61 -0.12 25.27
CA LEU A 23 -24.30 -0.69 24.89
C LEU A 23 -24.10 -0.67 23.38
N THR A 24 -25.13 -0.98 22.60
CA THR A 24 -25.09 -0.90 21.13
C THR A 24 -24.85 0.54 20.67
N LEU A 25 -25.51 1.52 21.29
CA LEU A 25 -25.31 2.93 20.97
C LEU A 25 -23.91 3.43 21.34
N ILE A 26 -23.34 2.97 22.45
CA ILE A 26 -21.97 3.30 22.85
C ILE A 26 -20.95 2.68 21.88
N VAL A 27 -21.15 1.43 21.47
CA VAL A 27 -20.27 0.78 20.47
C VAL A 27 -20.38 1.48 19.13
N LEU A 28 -21.59 1.80 18.67
CA LEU A 28 -21.81 2.61 17.46
C LEU A 28 -21.09 3.97 17.55
N THR A 29 -21.24 4.69 18.66
CA THR A 29 -20.61 6.01 18.84
C THR A 29 -19.08 5.90 18.85
N LEU A 30 -18.51 4.85 19.43
CA LEU A 30 -17.07 4.59 19.44
C LEU A 30 -16.55 4.17 18.05
N VAL A 31 -17.33 3.38 17.29
CA VAL A 31 -17.00 3.03 15.91
C VAL A 31 -17.03 4.30 15.05
N PHE A 32 -18.08 5.11 15.13
CA PHE A 32 -18.17 6.37 14.39
C PHE A 32 -17.09 7.38 14.77
N ALA A 33 -16.81 7.57 16.07
CA ALA A 33 -15.80 8.51 16.50
C ALA A 33 -14.40 8.12 15.99
N ASN A 34 -14.11 6.84 15.83
CA ASN A 34 -12.83 6.39 15.27
C ASN A 34 -12.81 6.40 13.75
N MET A 35 -13.93 6.12 13.06
CA MET A 35 -14.00 6.23 11.59
C MET A 35 -13.87 7.69 11.13
N THR A 36 -14.47 8.65 11.84
CA THR A 36 -14.31 10.08 11.56
C THR A 36 -12.95 10.63 11.99
N ALA A 37 -12.36 10.11 13.08
CA ALA A 37 -11.02 10.48 13.51
C ALA A 37 -9.93 9.90 12.58
N SER A 38 -10.14 8.71 12.01
CA SER A 38 -9.23 8.12 11.01
C SER A 38 -9.18 8.91 9.70
N ALA A 39 -10.27 9.58 9.33
CA ALA A 39 -10.29 10.48 8.17
C ALA A 39 -9.56 11.82 8.39
N ILE A 40 -9.18 12.15 9.64
CA ILE A 40 -8.59 13.46 9.99
C ILE A 40 -7.14 13.36 10.46
N THR A 41 -6.64 12.19 10.83
CA THR A 41 -5.25 12.02 11.26
C THR A 41 -4.45 11.13 10.31
N PHE A 42 -4.22 11.62 9.10
CA PHE A 42 -3.00 11.32 8.38
C PHE A 42 -1.86 12.09 9.07
N ASP A 43 -1.49 11.66 10.24
CA ASP A 43 -0.24 12.14 10.82
C ASP A 43 0.57 10.99 11.39
N THR A 44 1.58 10.67 10.59
CA THR A 44 2.93 10.52 11.06
C THR A 44 3.20 9.47 12.13
N LYS A 45 3.51 8.28 11.70
CA LYS A 45 4.69 7.59 12.22
C LYS A 45 5.25 6.54 11.26
N MET A 46 5.27 6.84 9.98
CA MET A 46 6.28 6.25 9.12
C MET A 46 7.45 7.23 9.06
N GLN A 47 8.35 7.16 10.01
CA GLN A 47 9.69 7.71 9.83
C GLN A 47 10.42 6.83 8.82
N TYR A 48 10.12 7.05 7.53
CA TYR A 48 10.99 6.57 6.49
C TYR A 48 12.34 7.25 6.65
N GLN A 49 13.36 6.43 6.74
CA GLN A 49 14.71 6.96 6.58
C GLN A 49 14.84 7.49 5.15
N THR A 50 14.72 8.79 4.98
CA THR A 50 14.82 9.52 3.72
C THR A 50 16.25 9.58 3.18
N GLU A 51 17.16 8.70 3.63
CA GLU A 51 18.58 8.83 3.34
C GLU A 51 19.15 7.55 2.74
N ASN A 52 19.46 7.63 1.46
CA ASN A 52 20.24 6.68 0.69
C ASN A 52 21.70 6.67 1.15
N LYS A 53 21.95 6.47 2.45
CA LYS A 53 23.30 6.45 3.01
C LYS A 53 23.44 5.36 4.05
N VAL A 54 24.55 4.66 3.95
CA VAL A 54 24.99 3.77 5.03
C VAL A 54 25.36 4.63 6.24
N THR A 55 24.77 4.34 7.40
CA THR A 55 25.02 5.10 8.63
C THR A 55 25.70 4.23 9.68
N LEU A 56 26.88 4.65 10.11
CA LEU A 56 27.58 4.05 11.23
C LEU A 56 27.24 4.75 12.53
N TYR A 57 27.00 3.99 13.60
CA TYR A 57 26.69 4.52 14.93
C TYR A 57 27.73 4.06 15.95
N SER A 58 28.13 4.98 16.85
CA SER A 58 29.15 4.73 17.88
C SER A 58 28.66 3.85 19.05
N LYS A 59 27.38 3.52 19.11
CA LYS A 59 26.78 2.63 20.12
C LYS A 59 25.84 1.63 19.43
N LYS A 60 25.46 0.57 20.17
CA LYS A 60 24.44 -0.39 19.77
C LYS A 60 23.08 0.30 19.56
N ASP A 61 22.19 -0.43 18.89
CA ASP A 61 20.80 -0.03 18.67
C ASP A 61 20.67 1.34 18.00
N TYR A 62 21.55 1.58 17.02
CA TYR A 62 21.59 2.81 16.21
C TYR A 62 21.65 4.09 17.04
N LYS A 63 22.44 4.07 18.14
CA LYS A 63 22.56 5.19 19.10
C LYS A 63 23.95 5.80 19.09
N GLY A 64 24.06 6.96 19.77
CA GLY A 64 25.33 7.68 19.94
C GLY A 64 25.63 8.64 18.80
N LYS A 65 26.92 8.87 18.54
CA LYS A 65 27.35 9.67 17.37
C LYS A 65 27.13 8.84 16.11
N SER A 66 26.77 9.49 15.04
CA SER A 66 26.60 8.85 13.73
C SER A 66 27.48 9.51 12.65
N ALA A 67 27.75 8.76 11.60
CA ALA A 67 28.41 9.25 10.39
C ALA A 67 27.79 8.52 9.18
N GLU A 68 27.50 9.29 8.15
CA GLU A 68 26.80 8.84 6.96
C GLU A 68 27.76 8.71 5.76
N TYR A 69 27.53 7.69 4.95
CA TYR A 69 28.39 7.32 3.82
C TYR A 69 27.54 6.95 2.61
N GLY A 70 27.66 7.69 1.53
CA GLY A 70 27.08 7.35 0.23
C GLY A 70 27.86 6.25 -0.49
N ILE A 71 27.50 5.98 -1.75
CA ILE A 71 28.28 5.11 -2.63
C ILE A 71 29.70 5.64 -2.76
N GLY A 72 30.70 4.76 -2.60
CA GLY A 72 32.11 5.14 -2.70
C GLY A 72 33.06 4.30 -1.87
N GLU A 73 34.32 4.67 -1.90
CA GLU A 73 35.40 4.01 -1.19
C GLU A 73 35.95 4.89 -0.05
N TYR A 74 35.90 4.38 1.17
CA TYR A 74 36.29 5.06 2.40
C TYR A 74 37.49 4.35 3.02
N SER A 75 38.68 4.79 2.66
CA SER A 75 39.98 4.19 3.08
C SER A 75 40.25 4.33 4.58
N LYS A 76 39.56 5.26 5.24
CA LYS A 76 39.60 5.50 6.69
C LYS A 76 38.25 6.01 7.16
N LEU A 77 37.77 5.47 8.25
CA LEU A 77 36.54 5.94 8.93
C LEU A 77 36.91 6.76 10.17
N ASP A 78 36.20 7.86 10.41
CA ASP A 78 36.41 8.75 11.56
C ASP A 78 35.54 8.40 12.76
N ILE A 79 34.78 7.31 12.65
CA ILE A 79 33.91 6.79 13.71
C ILE A 79 34.28 5.36 14.09
N ASN A 80 34.28 5.07 15.37
CA ASN A 80 34.32 3.70 15.86
C ASN A 80 32.85 3.21 16.03
N SER A 81 32.41 2.38 15.10
CA SER A 81 31.02 1.91 15.06
C SER A 81 30.79 0.65 15.86
N ASP A 82 29.66 0.60 16.55
CA ASP A 82 29.14 -0.57 17.24
C ASP A 82 27.82 -1.07 16.63
N SER A 83 27.21 -0.28 15.72
CA SER A 83 26.10 -0.70 14.86
C SER A 83 26.15 0.04 13.52
N ILE A 84 25.49 -0.51 12.52
CA ILE A 84 25.44 -0.02 11.15
C ILE A 84 24.03 -0.14 10.60
N SER A 85 23.51 0.91 10.00
CA SER A 85 22.29 0.87 9.20
C SER A 85 22.67 0.88 7.73
N ILE A 86 22.20 -0.10 6.98
CA ILE A 86 22.47 -0.28 5.56
C ILE A 86 21.12 -0.21 4.86
N PRO A 87 20.88 0.78 3.98
CA PRO A 87 19.72 0.76 3.12
C PRO A 87 19.74 -0.49 2.23
N GLN A 88 18.56 -1.02 1.92
CA GLN A 88 18.39 -2.31 1.22
C GLN A 88 19.06 -2.39 -0.15
N GLU A 89 19.18 -1.24 -0.81
CA GLU A 89 19.83 -1.12 -2.10
C GLU A 89 21.36 -1.16 -2.05
N TYR A 90 21.96 -1.21 -0.83
CA TYR A 90 23.41 -1.15 -0.67
C TYR A 90 24.03 -2.44 -0.16
N VAL A 91 25.23 -2.69 -0.61
CA VAL A 91 26.18 -3.66 -0.03
C VAL A 91 27.40 -2.90 0.51
N VAL A 92 27.85 -3.30 1.69
CA VAL A 92 29.04 -2.74 2.33
C VAL A 92 30.13 -3.80 2.40
N TYR A 93 31.24 -3.57 1.72
CA TYR A 93 32.46 -4.34 1.88
C TYR A 93 33.26 -3.72 3.04
N ALA A 94 33.20 -4.32 4.21
CA ALA A 94 33.76 -3.79 5.44
C ALA A 94 35.11 -4.44 5.75
N TYR A 95 36.10 -3.63 6.08
CA TYR A 95 37.48 -4.09 6.33
C TYR A 95 37.90 -3.80 7.77
N THR A 96 38.66 -4.75 8.36
CA THR A 96 39.14 -4.67 9.75
C THR A 96 40.34 -3.75 9.92
N LYS A 97 40.97 -3.26 8.84
CA LYS A 97 42.06 -2.31 8.82
C LYS A 97 41.81 -1.19 7.81
N LYS A 98 42.53 -0.05 7.97
CA LYS A 98 42.51 1.05 6.99
C LYS A 98 43.01 0.62 5.63
N ASN A 99 42.66 1.41 4.60
CA ASN A 99 43.08 1.22 3.22
C ASN A 99 42.68 -0.15 2.66
N PHE A 100 41.48 -0.60 2.98
CA PHE A 100 40.86 -1.84 2.50
C PHE A 100 41.75 -3.07 2.77
N LYS A 101 42.44 -3.06 3.92
CA LYS A 101 43.29 -4.16 4.37
C LYS A 101 42.66 -4.95 5.52
N GLY A 102 43.26 -6.09 5.83
CA GLY A 102 42.76 -7.00 6.84
C GLY A 102 41.73 -7.93 6.26
N GLN A 103 40.80 -8.39 7.12
CA GLN A 103 39.71 -9.25 6.69
C GLN A 103 38.57 -8.41 6.12
N GLU A 104 38.00 -8.88 5.03
CA GLU A 104 36.80 -8.32 4.39
C GLU A 104 35.54 -9.05 4.90
N TYR A 105 34.47 -8.31 5.11
CA TYR A 105 33.15 -8.80 5.40
C TYR A 105 32.16 -8.11 4.46
N ILE A 106 31.25 -8.89 3.89
CA ILE A 106 30.18 -8.38 3.04
C ILE A 106 28.93 -8.25 3.92
N LEU A 107 28.40 -7.04 4.01
CA LEU A 107 27.21 -6.73 4.79
C LEU A 107 26.15 -6.19 3.83
N ASN A 108 24.99 -6.83 3.80
CA ASN A 108 23.84 -6.44 2.98
C ASN A 108 22.60 -6.13 3.85
N GLU A 109 22.72 -6.28 5.17
CA GLU A 109 21.68 -6.00 6.15
C GLU A 109 22.20 -5.08 7.26
N SER A 110 21.26 -4.37 7.90
CA SER A 110 21.56 -3.50 9.03
C SER A 110 21.85 -4.32 10.29
N GLU A 111 22.88 -3.91 11.04
CA GLU A 111 23.30 -4.57 12.27
C GLU A 111 23.16 -3.66 13.49
N SER A 112 22.22 -3.99 14.38
CA SER A 112 21.93 -3.21 15.59
C SER A 112 22.94 -3.40 16.72
N SER A 113 23.78 -4.44 16.64
CA SER A 113 24.77 -4.77 17.66
C SER A 113 26.17 -4.88 17.08
N TYR A 114 27.15 -5.21 17.93
CA TYR A 114 28.53 -5.38 17.48
C TYR A 114 28.63 -6.40 16.35
N LEU A 115 29.31 -6.03 15.29
CA LEU A 115 29.67 -6.92 14.21
C LEU A 115 30.56 -8.04 14.75
N ARG A 116 30.17 -9.27 14.49
CA ARG A 116 30.84 -10.47 14.99
C ARG A 116 31.19 -11.38 13.82
N TYR A 117 32.29 -12.05 13.92
CA TYR A 117 32.63 -13.10 12.98
C TYR A 117 33.02 -14.38 13.70
N ASP A 118 32.75 -15.51 13.11
CA ASP A 118 33.09 -16.83 13.62
C ASP A 118 34.49 -17.25 13.12
N PHE A 119 35.36 -17.62 14.04
CA PHE A 119 36.68 -18.16 13.71
C PHE A 119 36.69 -19.67 13.49
N GLY A 120 35.55 -20.31 13.55
CA GLY A 120 35.44 -21.75 13.73
C GLY A 120 35.60 -22.16 15.22
N LYS A 121 35.20 -23.35 15.54
CA LYS A 121 35.22 -23.91 16.91
C LYS A 121 34.30 -23.14 17.91
N GLY A 122 33.27 -22.46 17.44
CA GLY A 122 32.32 -21.71 18.29
C GLY A 122 32.89 -20.43 18.93
N LEU A 123 34.00 -19.92 18.44
CA LEU A 123 34.62 -18.67 18.92
C LEU A 123 34.21 -17.50 18.02
N THR A 124 33.53 -16.51 18.60
CA THR A 124 33.17 -15.26 17.92
C THR A 124 34.04 -14.11 18.41
N LYS A 125 34.49 -13.24 17.50
CA LYS A 125 35.24 -12.02 17.82
C LYS A 125 34.51 -10.80 17.29
N ILE A 126 34.42 -9.77 18.14
CA ILE A 126 33.92 -8.46 17.75
C ILE A 126 34.95 -7.77 16.88
N PHE A 127 34.53 -7.18 15.76
CA PHE A 127 35.37 -6.30 14.95
C PHE A 127 34.72 -4.95 14.77
N ARG A 128 35.57 -3.95 14.46
CA ARG A 128 35.11 -2.61 14.08
C ARG A 128 35.56 -2.34 12.66
N ILE A 129 34.67 -1.77 11.89
CA ILE A 129 34.98 -1.34 10.51
C ILE A 129 36.03 -0.23 10.56
N LYS A 130 37.10 -0.35 9.81
CA LYS A 130 38.20 0.65 9.73
C LYS A 130 38.32 1.31 8.36
N SER A 131 37.86 0.63 7.33
CA SER A 131 37.62 1.15 5.99
C SER A 131 36.49 0.36 5.36
N MET A 132 35.81 0.90 4.39
CA MET A 132 34.73 0.22 3.70
C MET A 132 34.55 0.74 2.28
N LYS A 133 33.92 -0.09 1.45
CA LYS A 133 33.35 0.30 0.17
C LYS A 133 31.84 0.16 0.29
N VAL A 134 31.12 1.16 -0.20
CA VAL A 134 29.67 1.15 -0.29
C VAL A 134 29.32 1.09 -1.77
N ALA A 135 28.61 0.06 -2.16
CA ALA A 135 28.17 -0.16 -3.54
C ALA A 135 26.68 -0.49 -3.58
N LEU A 136 26.08 -0.33 -4.75
CA LEU A 136 24.73 -0.84 -4.99
C LEU A 136 24.77 -2.35 -5.20
N ILE A 137 23.76 -3.04 -4.72
CA ILE A 137 23.48 -4.41 -5.13
C ILE A 137 22.93 -4.33 -6.56
N GLU A 138 23.55 -5.01 -7.51
CA GLU A 138 23.28 -4.82 -8.95
C GLU A 138 22.32 -5.87 -9.54
N SER A 139 21.75 -6.75 -8.74
CA SER A 139 20.73 -7.69 -9.19
C SER A 139 19.45 -6.95 -9.63
N ASP A 140 18.78 -7.45 -10.63
CA ASP A 140 17.45 -7.02 -11.09
C ASP A 140 17.32 -5.60 -11.68
N ALA A 141 18.43 -4.94 -11.97
CA ALA A 141 18.41 -3.62 -12.57
C ALA A 141 18.11 -3.65 -14.08
N VAL A 142 17.35 -2.67 -14.55
CA VAL A 142 17.07 -2.46 -15.97
C VAL A 142 17.70 -1.17 -16.47
N GLU A 143 18.39 -1.21 -17.62
CA GLU A 143 18.97 -0.02 -18.24
C GLU A 143 17.88 0.87 -18.84
N ILE A 144 17.94 2.17 -18.51
CA ILE A 144 17.00 3.21 -18.96
C ILE A 144 17.69 4.42 -19.61
N THR A 145 18.94 4.27 -20.06
CA THR A 145 19.72 5.36 -20.66
C THR A 145 18.98 6.07 -21.80
N LYS A 146 18.10 5.38 -22.51
CA LYS A 146 17.18 5.92 -23.50
C LYS A 146 15.76 5.53 -23.10
N LEU A 147 15.09 6.45 -22.43
CA LEU A 147 13.76 6.24 -21.89
C LEU A 147 12.73 7.01 -22.71
N ASP A 148 11.83 6.28 -23.35
CA ASP A 148 10.63 6.80 -24.01
C ASP A 148 9.39 6.11 -23.44
N ASP A 149 8.21 6.50 -23.92
CA ASP A 149 6.94 5.97 -23.42
C ASP A 149 6.81 4.47 -23.62
N ALA A 150 7.25 3.97 -24.78
CA ALA A 150 7.21 2.54 -25.07
C ALA A 150 8.11 1.76 -24.09
N LYS A 151 9.29 2.32 -23.78
CA LYS A 151 10.21 1.71 -22.82
C LYS A 151 9.67 1.77 -21.39
N LYS A 152 9.06 2.88 -20.96
CA LYS A 152 8.38 3.00 -19.66
C LYS A 152 7.28 1.95 -19.54
N ASN A 153 6.40 1.85 -20.55
CA ASN A 153 5.36 0.83 -20.59
C ASN A 153 5.93 -0.60 -20.46
N GLN A 154 6.96 -0.94 -21.24
CA GLN A 154 7.60 -2.25 -21.19
C GLN A 154 8.17 -2.57 -19.80
N ILE A 155 8.78 -1.58 -19.12
CA ILE A 155 9.33 -1.76 -17.79
C ILE A 155 8.21 -1.96 -16.77
N MET A 156 7.13 -1.19 -16.84
CA MET A 156 5.98 -1.37 -15.95
C MET A 156 5.34 -2.75 -16.11
N ILE A 157 5.18 -3.23 -17.34
CA ILE A 157 4.69 -4.59 -17.60
C ILE A 157 5.66 -5.63 -17.06
N LYS A 158 6.98 -5.44 -17.26
CA LYS A 158 8.02 -6.37 -16.76
C LYS A 158 7.98 -6.58 -15.25
N TYR A 159 7.58 -5.58 -14.49
CA TYR A 159 7.51 -5.65 -13.02
C TYR A 159 6.06 -5.65 -12.49
N ALA A 160 5.08 -5.83 -13.37
CA ALA A 160 3.70 -5.95 -12.96
C ALA A 160 3.50 -7.23 -12.11
N PRO A 161 2.71 -7.19 -11.03
CA PRO A 161 2.58 -8.33 -10.13
C PRO A 161 1.57 -9.36 -10.62
N ARG A 162 1.62 -10.54 -9.97
CA ARG A 162 0.47 -11.44 -9.84
C ARG A 162 -0.34 -11.03 -8.62
N ILE A 163 -1.64 -10.85 -8.79
CA ILE A 163 -2.58 -10.62 -7.68
C ILE A 163 -3.39 -11.91 -7.46
N HIS A 164 -3.40 -12.41 -6.23
CA HIS A 164 -4.37 -13.40 -5.78
C HIS A 164 -5.57 -12.68 -5.17
N MET A 165 -6.71 -12.73 -5.82
CA MET A 165 -7.98 -12.36 -5.19
C MET A 165 -8.26 -13.34 -4.05
N ALA A 166 -8.97 -12.89 -2.98
CA ALA A 166 -9.25 -13.77 -1.86
C ALA A 166 -10.13 -14.96 -2.26
N GLN A 167 -9.84 -16.14 -1.71
CA GLN A 167 -10.60 -17.34 -2.02
C GLN A 167 -12.06 -17.20 -1.52
N GLY A 168 -13.00 -17.35 -2.46
CA GLY A 168 -14.43 -17.32 -2.13
C GLY A 168 -15.00 -15.92 -1.93
N ASP A 169 -14.23 -14.87 -2.16
CA ASP A 169 -14.77 -13.51 -2.25
C ASP A 169 -15.66 -13.40 -3.50
N PRO A 170 -16.93 -12.98 -3.34
CA PRO A 170 -17.81 -12.84 -4.48
C PRO A 170 -17.64 -11.51 -5.23
N TYR A 171 -16.91 -10.55 -4.66
CA TYR A 171 -16.78 -9.20 -5.21
C TYR A 171 -15.49 -9.08 -6.01
N GLU A 172 -15.63 -9.02 -7.32
CA GLU A 172 -14.50 -9.08 -8.26
C GLU A 172 -14.11 -7.68 -8.75
N ALA A 173 -12.83 -7.52 -9.13
CA ALA A 173 -12.34 -6.33 -9.77
C ALA A 173 -12.96 -6.15 -11.17
N VAL A 174 -12.95 -4.91 -11.69
CA VAL A 174 -13.50 -4.56 -13.00
C VAL A 174 -12.63 -3.53 -13.71
N SER A 175 -12.92 -3.29 -15.00
CA SER A 175 -12.32 -2.19 -15.76
C SER A 175 -13.11 -0.89 -15.61
N MET A 176 -12.49 0.24 -15.98
CA MET A 176 -13.20 1.52 -16.10
C MET A 176 -14.29 1.49 -17.17
N ASP A 177 -14.09 0.75 -18.27
CA ASP A 177 -15.12 0.59 -19.30
C ASP A 177 -16.38 -0.07 -18.73
N TRP A 178 -16.20 -1.17 -17.98
CA TRP A 178 -17.29 -1.83 -17.27
C TRP A 178 -17.95 -0.88 -16.26
N THR A 179 -17.15 -0.13 -15.50
CA THR A 179 -17.66 0.81 -14.49
C THR A 179 -18.54 1.88 -15.12
N PHE A 180 -18.10 2.56 -16.19
CA PHE A 180 -18.90 3.59 -16.86
C PHE A 180 -20.14 3.04 -17.58
N GLU A 181 -20.13 1.72 -17.93
CA GLU A 181 -21.35 1.07 -18.36
C GLU A 181 -22.37 0.89 -17.24
N LYS A 182 -21.93 0.59 -16.02
CA LYS A 182 -22.80 0.27 -14.87
C LYS A 182 -23.12 1.44 -13.96
N PHE A 183 -22.37 2.54 -14.04
CA PHE A 183 -22.53 3.73 -13.19
C PHE A 183 -22.93 4.94 -14.03
N ASN A 184 -23.63 5.88 -13.40
CA ASN A 184 -23.93 7.21 -13.94
C ASN A 184 -23.09 8.25 -13.21
N ARG A 185 -22.61 9.26 -13.94
CA ARG A 185 -22.03 10.45 -13.35
C ARG A 185 -23.13 11.41 -12.95
N VAL A 186 -23.11 11.86 -11.71
CA VAL A 186 -24.10 12.80 -11.14
C VAL A 186 -23.38 13.84 -10.28
N MET A 187 -24.05 14.97 -10.02
CA MET A 187 -23.66 15.88 -8.95
C MET A 187 -24.38 15.42 -7.68
N ASP A 188 -23.64 15.31 -6.58
CA ASP A 188 -24.22 14.94 -5.28
C ASP A 188 -24.81 16.14 -4.52
N SER A 189 -25.25 15.92 -3.29
CA SER A 189 -25.87 16.95 -2.44
C SER A 189 -24.92 18.08 -2.01
N ASN A 190 -23.59 17.88 -2.19
CA ASN A 190 -22.54 18.84 -1.85
C ASN A 190 -21.96 19.54 -3.10
N ASP A 191 -22.56 19.34 -4.26
CA ASP A 191 -22.07 19.79 -5.57
C ASP A 191 -20.75 19.10 -6.00
N ASP A 192 -20.43 17.91 -5.42
CA ASP A 192 -19.32 17.09 -5.86
C ASP A 192 -19.73 16.17 -7.01
N SER A 193 -18.83 15.94 -7.96
CA SER A 193 -19.05 14.99 -9.05
C SER A 193 -18.88 13.56 -8.53
N ARG A 194 -19.82 12.67 -8.86
CA ARG A 194 -19.85 11.31 -8.30
C ARG A 194 -20.31 10.29 -9.33
N LEU A 195 -19.69 9.09 -9.31
CA LEU A 195 -20.20 7.92 -10.00
C LEU A 195 -21.18 7.17 -9.08
N VAL A 196 -22.42 7.07 -9.51
CA VAL A 196 -23.49 6.38 -8.78
C VAL A 196 -23.97 5.20 -9.61
N MET A 197 -24.13 4.06 -8.97
CA MET A 197 -24.62 2.85 -9.64
C MET A 197 -25.97 3.10 -10.31
N LYS A 198 -26.16 2.57 -11.50
CA LYS A 198 -27.45 2.59 -12.21
C LYS A 198 -28.49 1.72 -11.53
N GLU A 199 -28.04 0.62 -10.95
CA GLU A 199 -28.86 -0.30 -10.18
C GLU A 199 -29.14 0.32 -8.79
N PRO A 200 -30.40 0.41 -8.36
CA PRO A 200 -30.74 1.05 -7.09
C PRO A 200 -30.30 0.20 -5.90
N ILE A 201 -29.96 0.87 -4.81
CA ILE A 201 -29.70 0.28 -3.50
C ILE A 201 -30.84 0.71 -2.58
N ASP A 202 -31.71 -0.22 -2.19
CA ASP A 202 -32.93 0.07 -1.43
C ASP A 202 -32.72 -0.01 0.09
N GLY A 203 -31.56 -0.51 0.57
CA GLY A 203 -31.29 -0.65 2.00
C GLY A 203 -29.83 -0.97 2.33
N PRO A 204 -29.46 -0.91 3.62
CA PRO A 204 -28.07 -1.09 4.07
C PRO A 204 -27.54 -2.53 3.94
N HIS A 205 -28.38 -3.46 3.56
CA HIS A 205 -28.05 -4.88 3.38
C HIS A 205 -28.46 -5.38 2.00
N ASP A 206 -28.80 -4.44 1.14
CA ASP A 206 -29.17 -4.77 -0.24
C ASP A 206 -27.93 -5.21 -1.00
N ILE A 207 -28.07 -6.25 -1.79
CA ILE A 207 -27.02 -6.77 -2.66
C ILE A 207 -27.55 -6.78 -4.08
N CYS A 208 -26.95 -6.00 -4.94
CA CYS A 208 -27.31 -5.91 -6.34
C CYS A 208 -26.27 -6.61 -7.22
N ASP A 209 -26.64 -6.92 -8.45
CA ASP A 209 -25.78 -7.67 -9.37
C ASP A 209 -24.47 -6.88 -9.69
N THR A 210 -24.54 -5.57 -9.71
CA THR A 210 -23.38 -4.70 -9.93
C THR A 210 -22.30 -4.86 -8.87
N PHE A 211 -22.61 -5.26 -7.64
CA PHE A 211 -21.62 -5.48 -6.59
C PHE A 211 -20.64 -6.60 -6.87
N TYR A 212 -21.08 -7.63 -7.61
CA TYR A 212 -20.25 -8.81 -7.85
C TYR A 212 -19.06 -8.54 -8.80
N GLY A 213 -19.13 -7.50 -9.62
CA GLY A 213 -18.06 -7.19 -10.57
C GLY A 213 -17.92 -8.19 -11.71
N ASP A 214 -16.75 -8.21 -12.32
CA ASP A 214 -16.43 -9.10 -13.45
C ASP A 214 -14.90 -9.16 -13.65
N GLN A 215 -14.25 -10.12 -13.01
CA GLN A 215 -12.79 -10.28 -13.06
C GLN A 215 -12.27 -10.53 -14.48
N ASP A 216 -13.07 -11.11 -15.37
CA ASP A 216 -12.64 -11.38 -16.75
C ASP A 216 -12.48 -10.07 -17.54
N SER A 217 -13.29 -9.05 -17.21
CA SER A 217 -13.19 -7.69 -17.75
C SER A 217 -12.18 -6.80 -17.01
N ALA A 218 -11.62 -7.25 -15.90
CA ALA A 218 -10.78 -6.44 -15.01
C ALA A 218 -9.50 -5.95 -15.70
N VAL A 219 -9.19 -4.68 -15.47
CA VAL A 219 -7.96 -4.01 -15.90
C VAL A 219 -7.39 -3.23 -14.72
N ALA A 220 -6.11 -3.40 -14.45
CA ALA A 220 -5.36 -2.60 -13.49
C ALA A 220 -4.80 -1.33 -14.15
N TYR A 221 -4.52 -0.31 -13.35
CA TYR A 221 -4.04 0.99 -13.82
C TYR A 221 -2.71 1.30 -13.15
N GLY A 222 -1.63 1.28 -13.91
CA GLY A 222 -0.27 1.50 -13.42
C GLY A 222 0.23 2.89 -13.75
N PHE A 223 0.81 3.58 -12.77
CA PHE A 223 1.33 4.93 -12.92
C PHE A 223 2.83 4.97 -12.66
N TRP A 224 3.57 5.48 -13.64
CA TRP A 224 4.97 5.87 -13.49
C TRP A 224 5.01 7.25 -12.85
N VAL A 225 5.55 7.36 -11.64
CA VAL A 225 5.59 8.61 -10.88
C VAL A 225 7.03 8.92 -10.46
N GLU A 226 7.61 9.99 -10.99
CA GLU A 226 8.94 10.45 -10.59
C GLU A 226 8.88 11.00 -9.15
N LYS A 227 9.88 10.65 -8.35
CA LYS A 227 10.01 11.08 -6.95
C LYS A 227 11.35 11.75 -6.69
N ASP A 228 11.44 12.46 -5.56
CA ASP A 228 12.70 13.02 -5.08
C ASP A 228 13.73 11.91 -4.78
N ASN A 229 15.00 12.31 -4.66
CA ASN A 229 16.10 11.42 -4.28
C ASN A 229 16.35 10.27 -5.25
N ASN A 230 16.13 10.50 -6.55
CA ASN A 230 16.32 9.50 -7.60
C ASN A 230 15.42 8.26 -7.48
N TYR A 231 14.25 8.39 -6.86
CA TYR A 231 13.27 7.33 -6.88
C TYR A 231 12.27 7.49 -8.02
N ILE A 232 11.75 6.36 -8.46
CA ILE A 232 10.58 6.26 -9.33
C ILE A 232 9.64 5.25 -8.68
N ASP A 233 8.37 5.63 -8.57
CA ASP A 233 7.33 4.75 -8.05
C ASP A 233 6.45 4.27 -9.21
N PHE A 234 6.21 2.95 -9.26
CA PHE A 234 5.12 2.38 -10.03
C PHE A 234 3.97 2.13 -9.07
N VAL A 235 2.91 2.91 -9.23
CA VAL A 235 1.72 2.80 -8.38
C VAL A 235 0.67 2.07 -9.19
N TYR A 236 0.28 0.87 -8.75
CA TYR A 236 -0.72 0.04 -9.44
C TYR A 236 -2.02 0.07 -8.66
N PHE A 237 -3.08 0.39 -9.35
CA PHE A 237 -4.44 0.44 -8.82
C PHE A 237 -5.30 -0.66 -9.41
N ILE A 238 -6.19 -1.18 -8.58
CA ILE A 238 -7.33 -2.00 -8.98
C ILE A 238 -8.61 -1.34 -8.52
N TYR A 239 -9.70 -1.58 -9.24
CA TYR A 239 -11.02 -1.07 -8.89
C TYR A 239 -12.01 -2.22 -8.74
N CYS A 240 -12.69 -2.27 -7.58
CA CYS A 240 -13.80 -3.15 -7.32
C CYS A 240 -15.08 -2.31 -7.20
N PRO A 241 -16.22 -2.77 -7.73
CA PRO A 241 -17.46 -1.98 -7.69
C PRO A 241 -18.07 -1.89 -6.28
N TYR A 242 -17.60 -2.70 -5.34
CA TYR A 242 -18.14 -2.74 -3.98
C TYR A 242 -17.12 -3.23 -2.96
N ASP A 243 -16.96 -2.49 -1.86
CA ASP A 243 -16.38 -2.95 -0.59
C ASP A 243 -17.52 -3.40 0.32
N SER A 244 -17.50 -4.65 0.76
CA SER A 244 -18.55 -5.21 1.61
C SER A 244 -18.43 -4.78 3.08
N GLY A 245 -17.38 -4.07 3.47
CA GLY A 245 -17.05 -3.78 4.85
C GLY A 245 -16.70 -5.04 5.65
N LYS A 246 -16.86 -4.96 6.97
CA LYS A 246 -16.55 -6.08 7.87
C LYS A 246 -17.74 -6.45 8.75
N PHE A 247 -17.95 -7.76 8.85
CA PHE A 247 -19.00 -8.30 9.70
C PHE A 247 -18.72 -8.05 11.19
N ILE A 248 -19.65 -7.37 11.86
CA ILE A 248 -19.62 -7.16 13.31
C ILE A 248 -20.69 -8.02 13.95
N TRP A 249 -20.27 -9.07 14.62
CA TRP A 249 -21.16 -10.05 15.24
C TRP A 249 -22.16 -9.43 16.22
N LEU A 250 -21.77 -8.35 16.93
CA LEU A 250 -22.63 -7.63 17.88
C LEU A 250 -23.82 -6.93 17.19
N LEU A 251 -23.63 -6.51 15.95
CA LEU A 251 -24.66 -5.85 15.12
C LEU A 251 -25.35 -6.85 14.19
N ASN A 252 -24.82 -8.07 14.09
CA ASN A 252 -25.22 -9.09 13.12
C ASN A 252 -25.27 -8.54 11.69
N SER A 253 -24.28 -7.71 11.32
CA SER A 253 -24.23 -7.00 10.05
C SER A 253 -22.82 -6.60 9.68
N ASN A 254 -22.59 -6.38 8.39
CA ASN A 254 -21.42 -5.70 7.88
C ASN A 254 -21.50 -4.19 8.16
N VAL A 255 -20.35 -3.56 8.36
CA VAL A 255 -20.21 -2.13 8.65
C VAL A 255 -19.04 -1.59 7.84
N GLY A 256 -19.20 -0.39 7.31
CA GLY A 256 -18.17 0.33 6.61
C GLY A 256 -18.09 0.04 5.12
N GLY A 257 -18.97 -0.81 4.58
CA GLY A 257 -19.01 -1.07 3.14
C GLY A 257 -19.38 0.16 2.32
N HIS A 258 -19.01 0.17 1.06
CA HIS A 258 -19.35 1.24 0.11
C HIS A 258 -19.32 0.77 -1.35
N PRO A 259 -20.17 1.31 -2.21
CA PRO A 259 -20.01 1.13 -3.65
C PRO A 259 -18.75 1.84 -4.14
N GLY A 260 -17.99 1.14 -4.98
CA GLY A 260 -16.71 1.59 -5.52
C GLY A 260 -15.57 1.47 -4.52
N ASP A 261 -14.46 0.91 -4.96
CA ASP A 261 -13.30 0.67 -4.11
C ASP A 261 -12.01 0.72 -4.93
N TRP A 262 -11.13 1.67 -4.62
CA TRP A 262 -9.82 1.83 -5.24
C TRP A 262 -8.72 1.39 -4.28
N GLU A 263 -8.14 0.24 -4.56
CA GLU A 263 -7.03 -0.28 -3.80
C GLU A 263 -5.73 -0.22 -4.61
N HIS A 264 -4.60 -0.07 -3.92
CA HIS A 264 -3.32 0.12 -4.60
C HIS A 264 -2.13 -0.38 -3.80
N PHE A 265 -1.04 -0.61 -4.52
CA PHE A 265 0.29 -0.79 -3.94
C PHE A 265 1.31 -0.02 -4.79
N THR A 266 2.45 0.25 -4.19
CA THR A 266 3.54 0.99 -4.81
C THR A 266 4.79 0.14 -4.86
N LEU A 267 5.36 -0.04 -6.04
CA LEU A 267 6.68 -0.64 -6.23
C LEU A 267 7.69 0.49 -6.48
N ARG A 268 8.64 0.65 -5.57
CA ARG A 268 9.66 1.69 -5.64
C ARG A 268 10.93 1.21 -6.30
N PHE A 269 11.44 2.03 -7.22
CA PHE A 269 12.71 1.85 -7.90
C PHE A 269 13.71 2.93 -7.50
N LEU A 270 14.98 2.56 -7.37
CA LEU A 270 16.10 3.49 -7.32
C LEU A 270 16.64 3.71 -8.73
N LYS A 271 16.74 4.96 -9.13
CA LYS A 271 17.41 5.40 -10.36
C LYS A 271 18.87 5.75 -10.04
N TYR A 272 19.83 5.17 -10.74
CA TYR A 272 21.26 5.43 -10.52
C TYR A 272 22.06 5.41 -11.82
N GLU A 273 23.22 6.08 -11.78
CA GLU A 273 24.17 6.14 -12.88
C GLU A 273 25.35 5.19 -12.65
N LYS A 274 25.72 4.44 -13.70
CA LYS A 274 26.90 3.59 -13.71
C LYS A 274 27.48 3.52 -15.12
N ASP A 275 28.78 3.75 -15.26
CA ASP A 275 29.53 3.68 -16.52
C ASP A 275 28.88 4.50 -17.66
N GLY A 276 28.31 5.67 -17.32
CA GLY A 276 27.63 6.56 -18.25
C GLY A 276 26.27 6.07 -18.74
N LYS A 277 25.70 5.10 -18.06
CA LYS A 277 24.35 4.57 -18.29
C LYS A 277 23.48 4.77 -17.07
N THR A 278 22.18 4.94 -17.29
CA THR A 278 21.18 5.05 -16.24
C THR A 278 20.45 3.74 -16.07
N TYR A 279 20.22 3.35 -14.82
CA TYR A 279 19.55 2.11 -14.44
C TYR A 279 18.41 2.38 -13.45
N LEU A 280 17.40 1.51 -13.50
CA LEU A 280 16.37 1.36 -12.47
C LEU A 280 16.48 -0.01 -11.82
N ARG A 281 16.43 -0.03 -10.49
CA ARG A 281 16.39 -1.24 -9.69
C ARG A 281 15.21 -1.21 -8.73
N PRO A 282 14.37 -2.27 -8.66
CA PRO A 282 13.35 -2.37 -7.63
C PRO A 282 14.02 -2.48 -6.25
N VAL A 283 13.49 -1.81 -5.25
CA VAL A 283 14.08 -1.79 -3.90
C VAL A 283 13.09 -2.16 -2.80
N LYS A 284 11.84 -1.78 -2.93
CA LYS A 284 10.81 -2.10 -1.93
C LYS A 284 9.40 -1.84 -2.44
N THR A 285 8.42 -2.37 -1.74
CA THR A 285 7.01 -2.11 -1.97
C THR A 285 6.36 -1.46 -0.76
N ALA A 286 5.30 -0.70 -1.00
CA ALA A 286 4.39 -0.23 0.03
C ALA A 286 2.97 -0.66 -0.34
N PHE A 287 2.32 -1.35 0.58
CA PHE A 287 0.95 -1.82 0.47
C PHE A 287 0.07 -0.90 1.29
N ALA A 288 -0.70 -0.05 0.64
CA ALA A 288 -1.63 0.83 1.33
C ALA A 288 -2.92 0.07 1.60
N ALA A 289 -3.29 -0.03 2.88
CA ALA A 289 -4.53 -0.63 3.30
C ALA A 289 -5.12 0.19 4.45
N HIS A 290 -6.37 0.63 4.31
CA HIS A 290 -7.04 1.47 5.30
C HIS A 290 -6.25 2.74 5.65
N THR A 291 -5.66 2.78 6.87
CA THR A 291 -4.92 3.96 7.40
C THR A 291 -3.43 3.68 7.61
N PHE A 292 -2.93 2.56 7.15
CA PHE A 292 -1.52 2.18 7.29
C PHE A 292 -0.98 1.64 5.96
N ALA A 293 0.33 1.58 5.85
CA ALA A 293 0.97 0.85 4.78
C ALA A 293 1.96 -0.17 5.38
N GLU A 294 1.95 -1.36 4.86
CA GLU A 294 2.98 -2.36 5.11
C GLU A 294 4.09 -2.19 4.07
N ILE A 295 5.33 -2.24 4.52
CA ILE A 295 6.48 -2.04 3.64
C ILE A 295 7.35 -3.27 3.70
N GLU A 296 7.60 -3.82 2.52
CA GLU A 296 8.48 -4.95 2.33
C GLU A 296 9.64 -4.59 1.41
N SER A 297 10.79 -5.20 1.65
CA SER A 297 11.89 -5.18 0.70
C SER A 297 11.54 -5.94 -0.55
N TRP A 298 12.12 -5.54 -1.68
CA TRP A 298 11.98 -6.32 -2.92
C TRP A 298 12.44 -7.78 -2.74
N GLU A 299 13.54 -7.98 -2.00
CA GLU A 299 14.15 -9.28 -1.75
C GLU A 299 13.31 -10.19 -0.83
N ASP A 300 12.41 -9.63 -0.03
CA ASP A 300 11.55 -10.37 0.92
C ASP A 300 10.18 -10.73 0.35
N LEU A 301 9.84 -10.20 -0.84
CA LEU A 301 8.57 -10.48 -1.49
C LEU A 301 8.49 -11.94 -1.97
N GLU A 302 7.28 -12.50 -1.93
CA GLU A 302 7.00 -13.72 -2.70
C GLU A 302 7.06 -13.39 -4.19
N MET A 303 7.84 -14.14 -4.94
CA MET A 303 8.02 -13.92 -6.38
C MET A 303 7.38 -15.06 -7.18
N TYR A 304 6.72 -14.70 -8.28
CA TYR A 304 6.29 -15.69 -9.27
C TYR A 304 7.46 -16.12 -10.16
N ASP A 305 8.28 -15.15 -10.55
CA ASP A 305 9.54 -15.32 -11.27
C ASP A 305 10.53 -14.21 -10.85
N ASP A 306 11.58 -13.97 -11.63
CA ASP A 306 12.62 -12.99 -11.29
C ASP A 306 12.13 -11.54 -11.26
N THR A 307 10.92 -11.23 -11.78
CA THR A 307 10.44 -9.85 -11.94
C THR A 307 9.01 -9.60 -11.49
N HIS A 308 8.19 -10.64 -11.40
CA HIS A 308 6.78 -10.53 -11.02
C HIS A 308 6.57 -10.93 -9.56
N CYS A 309 6.38 -9.95 -8.69
CA CYS A 309 6.02 -10.21 -7.30
C CYS A 309 4.59 -10.71 -7.17
N VAL A 310 4.31 -11.41 -6.06
CA VAL A 310 2.98 -11.93 -5.73
C VAL A 310 2.34 -11.06 -4.66
N ILE A 311 1.09 -10.69 -4.87
CA ILE A 311 0.30 -9.82 -4.00
C ILE A 311 -1.02 -10.49 -3.66
N TYR A 312 -1.54 -10.24 -2.48
CA TYR A 312 -2.75 -10.83 -1.96
C TYR A 312 -3.80 -9.77 -1.67
N CYS A 313 -4.97 -9.90 -2.30
CA CYS A 313 -6.13 -9.07 -2.07
C CYS A 313 -6.93 -9.62 -0.88
N ALA A 314 -7.34 -8.75 0.02
CA ALA A 314 -8.15 -9.13 1.18
C ALA A 314 -9.61 -9.35 0.81
N SER A 315 -10.27 -10.31 1.48
CA SER A 315 -11.68 -10.59 1.25
C SER A 315 -12.57 -9.43 1.70
N GLY A 316 -13.40 -8.97 0.79
CA GLY A 316 -14.49 -8.02 1.00
C GLY A 316 -14.09 -6.55 1.10
N THR A 317 -12.87 -6.25 1.52
CA THR A 317 -12.31 -4.89 1.61
C THR A 317 -11.21 -4.63 0.59
N HIS A 318 -10.79 -5.62 -0.15
CA HIS A 318 -9.83 -5.62 -1.26
C HIS A 318 -8.45 -5.02 -0.95
N GLY A 319 -8.15 -4.60 0.29
CA GLY A 319 -6.83 -4.12 0.69
C GLY A 319 -5.73 -5.07 0.23
N LEU A 320 -4.63 -4.53 -0.31
CA LEU A 320 -3.55 -5.32 -0.89
C LEU A 320 -2.42 -5.56 0.12
N TYR A 321 -1.90 -6.79 0.17
CA TYR A 321 -0.93 -7.24 1.15
C TYR A 321 0.16 -8.11 0.53
N PRO A 322 1.39 -8.15 1.13
CA PRO A 322 2.49 -8.93 0.59
C PRO A 322 2.38 -10.44 0.83
N HIS A 323 1.57 -10.88 1.82
CA HIS A 323 1.50 -12.28 2.21
C HIS A 323 0.08 -12.74 2.49
N ILE A 324 -0.16 -14.05 2.40
CA ILE A 324 -1.39 -14.65 2.93
C ILE A 324 -1.42 -14.51 4.46
N GLY A 325 -2.61 -14.25 5.01
CA GLY A 325 -2.75 -14.13 6.45
C GLY A 325 -3.93 -13.30 6.90
N THR A 326 -3.91 -12.95 8.17
CA THR A 326 -4.90 -12.10 8.81
C THR A 326 -4.25 -10.84 9.36
N TYR A 327 -4.65 -9.71 8.87
CA TYR A 327 -4.13 -8.39 9.22
C TYR A 327 -5.14 -7.63 10.07
N VAL A 328 -4.77 -7.30 11.32
CA VAL A 328 -5.65 -6.55 12.23
C VAL A 328 -5.41 -5.06 12.03
N TYR A 329 -6.33 -4.36 11.37
CA TYR A 329 -6.21 -2.93 11.12
C TYR A 329 -6.93 -2.04 12.13
N MET A 330 -7.90 -2.58 12.88
CA MET A 330 -8.58 -1.84 13.94
C MET A 330 -8.87 -2.77 15.13
N ASN A 331 -8.54 -2.29 16.33
CA ASN A 331 -8.65 -3.08 17.55
C ASN A 331 -9.43 -2.31 18.62
N PHE A 332 -10.67 -2.67 18.80
CA PHE A 332 -11.52 -2.20 19.91
C PHE A 332 -11.50 -3.18 21.08
N ILE A 333 -11.98 -2.77 22.22
CA ILE A 333 -12.01 -3.60 23.45
C ILE A 333 -12.69 -4.97 23.21
N ILE A 334 -13.74 -4.99 22.39
CA ILE A 334 -14.58 -6.19 22.16
C ILE A 334 -14.67 -6.61 20.69
N VAL A 335 -14.17 -5.82 19.75
CA VAL A 335 -14.23 -6.09 18.31
C VAL A 335 -12.86 -5.81 17.69
N LYS A 336 -12.40 -6.72 16.84
CA LYS A 336 -11.22 -6.52 15.99
C LYS A 336 -11.67 -6.57 14.55
N LEU A 337 -11.36 -5.52 13.78
CA LEU A 337 -11.53 -5.55 12.34
C LEU A 337 -10.24 -6.08 11.70
N LYS A 338 -10.41 -6.99 10.76
CA LYS A 338 -9.32 -7.75 10.18
C LYS A 338 -9.52 -7.91 8.69
N ASP A 339 -8.44 -7.87 7.97
CA ASP A 339 -8.36 -8.32 6.59
C ASP A 339 -7.84 -9.75 6.53
N GLU A 340 -8.43 -10.56 5.66
CA GLU A 340 -8.06 -11.96 5.47
C GLU A 340 -7.65 -12.17 4.02
N CYS A 341 -6.37 -12.47 3.81
CA CYS A 341 -5.77 -12.73 2.52
C CYS A 341 -5.55 -14.22 2.30
N SER A 342 -5.89 -14.72 1.12
CA SER A 342 -5.76 -16.13 0.76
C SER A 342 -5.49 -16.31 -0.73
N LYS A 343 -5.04 -17.51 -1.15
CA LYS A 343 -4.84 -17.85 -2.55
C LYS A 343 -6.16 -18.21 -3.21
N GLY A 344 -6.78 -17.25 -3.88
CA GLY A 344 -7.94 -17.46 -4.73
C GLY A 344 -7.61 -17.35 -6.22
N LYS A 345 -8.48 -16.71 -7.00
CA LYS A 345 -8.30 -16.51 -8.44
C LYS A 345 -7.02 -15.68 -8.70
N GLU A 346 -6.17 -16.17 -9.60
CA GLU A 346 -4.94 -15.49 -10.02
C GLU A 346 -5.26 -14.44 -11.08
N TRP A 347 -4.55 -13.31 -11.00
CA TRP A 347 -4.63 -12.23 -11.96
C TRP A 347 -3.23 -11.73 -12.28
N ASP A 348 -2.74 -12.09 -13.45
CA ASP A 348 -1.42 -11.75 -13.96
C ASP A 348 -1.49 -10.42 -14.71
N LEU A 349 -1.04 -9.34 -14.08
CA LEU A 349 -1.18 -8.00 -14.67
C LEU A 349 -0.32 -7.77 -15.90
N TRP A 350 0.68 -8.62 -16.17
CA TRP A 350 1.51 -8.54 -17.39
C TRP A 350 0.87 -9.15 -18.63
N GLU A 351 -0.26 -9.85 -18.48
CA GLU A 351 -0.98 -10.40 -19.63
C GLU A 351 -1.61 -9.30 -20.46
N GLU A 352 -1.76 -9.58 -21.76
CA GLU A 352 -2.35 -8.62 -22.72
C GLU A 352 -3.74 -8.17 -22.27
N GLY A 353 -3.95 -6.85 -22.23
CA GLY A 353 -5.22 -6.23 -21.84
C GLY A 353 -5.52 -6.23 -20.35
N LYS A 354 -4.60 -6.67 -19.48
CA LYS A 354 -4.80 -6.68 -18.02
C LYS A 354 -4.21 -5.47 -17.29
N LEU A 355 -3.38 -4.68 -17.96
CA LEU A 355 -2.77 -3.49 -17.39
C LEU A 355 -2.77 -2.34 -18.40
N GLU A 356 -3.26 -1.18 -18.01
CA GLU A 356 -3.06 0.09 -18.69
C GLU A 356 -2.04 0.93 -17.93
N THR A 357 -1.12 1.59 -18.64
CA THR A 357 0.00 2.30 -18.04
C THR A 357 0.01 3.78 -18.38
N PHE A 358 0.39 4.58 -17.41
CA PHE A 358 0.38 6.03 -17.46
C PHE A 358 1.69 6.59 -16.89
N GLU A 359 2.03 7.80 -17.31
CA GLU A 359 2.97 8.64 -16.57
C GLU A 359 2.20 9.77 -15.89
N LEU A 360 2.43 9.92 -14.60
CA LEU A 360 1.88 11.02 -13.83
C LEU A 360 3.01 11.94 -13.38
N VAL A 361 2.89 13.22 -13.76
CA VAL A 361 3.67 14.28 -13.16
C VAL A 361 2.78 14.94 -12.11
N PRO A 362 3.09 14.78 -10.81
CA PRO A 362 2.26 15.32 -9.74
C PRO A 362 1.95 16.81 -9.95
N GLU A 363 0.67 17.18 -9.80
CA GLU A 363 0.14 18.52 -9.97
C GLU A 363 0.25 19.12 -11.40
N GLU A 364 0.74 18.36 -12.38
CA GLU A 364 0.89 18.84 -13.76
C GLU A 364 -0.01 18.09 -14.74
N SER A 365 0.28 16.82 -15.02
CA SER A 365 -0.42 16.08 -16.07
C SER A 365 -0.37 14.57 -15.90
N CYS A 366 -1.35 13.89 -16.48
CA CYS A 366 -1.35 12.45 -16.67
C CYS A 366 -1.43 12.14 -18.17
N ARG A 367 -0.60 11.21 -18.65
CA ARG A 367 -0.62 10.77 -20.05
C ARG A 367 -0.48 9.26 -20.16
N ALA A 368 -1.13 8.67 -21.13
CA ALA A 368 -1.02 7.25 -21.40
C ALA A 368 0.34 6.91 -22.03
N LEU A 369 0.97 5.82 -21.56
CA LEU A 369 2.21 5.30 -22.14
C LEU A 369 1.96 4.36 -23.32
N ALA A 370 0.77 3.77 -23.42
CA ALA A 370 0.38 2.83 -24.46
C ALA A 370 -0.99 3.14 -25.12
N GLY A 371 -1.37 4.42 -25.17
CA GLY A 371 -2.54 4.85 -25.93
C GLY A 371 -3.90 4.61 -25.24
N SER A 372 -3.95 4.47 -23.93
CA SER A 372 -5.22 4.40 -23.19
C SER A 372 -6.04 5.70 -23.35
N LYS A 373 -7.35 5.56 -23.47
CA LYS A 373 -8.30 6.69 -23.49
C LYS A 373 -8.54 7.32 -22.10
N TRP A 374 -8.06 6.70 -21.02
CA TRP A 374 -8.34 7.09 -19.64
C TRP A 374 -7.34 8.10 -19.06
N ALA A 375 -6.32 8.53 -19.81
CA ALA A 375 -5.33 9.49 -19.34
C ALA A 375 -5.97 10.78 -18.80
N GLU A 376 -6.98 11.31 -19.49
CA GLU A 376 -7.70 12.50 -19.05
C GLU A 376 -8.48 12.27 -17.75
N ALA A 377 -8.96 11.04 -17.52
CA ALA A 377 -9.66 10.68 -16.30
C ALA A 377 -8.80 10.82 -15.04
N PHE A 378 -7.48 10.63 -15.19
CA PHE A 378 -6.51 10.73 -14.10
C PHE A 378 -5.74 12.05 -14.09
N SER A 379 -6.03 12.96 -15.02
CA SER A 379 -5.39 14.30 -15.06
C SER A 379 -5.93 15.19 -13.96
N TYR A 380 -5.03 15.99 -13.37
CA TYR A 380 -5.38 17.04 -12.42
C TYR A 380 -5.93 18.25 -13.18
N ASP A 381 -7.22 18.33 -13.40
CA ASP A 381 -7.88 19.55 -13.85
C ASP A 381 -8.96 19.94 -12.85
N HIS A 382 -8.55 20.64 -11.79
CA HIS A 382 -9.44 21.11 -10.74
C HIS A 382 -10.43 22.21 -11.22
N GLU A 383 -10.16 22.83 -12.36
CA GLU A 383 -11.03 23.89 -12.90
C GLU A 383 -12.13 23.33 -13.80
N ASN A 384 -11.97 22.10 -14.29
CA ASN A 384 -12.95 21.45 -15.13
C ASN A 384 -13.90 20.57 -14.30
N PRO A 385 -15.17 20.95 -14.11
CA PRO A 385 -16.14 20.16 -13.37
C PRO A 385 -16.47 18.82 -14.08
N ASP A 386 -16.08 18.68 -15.35
CA ASP A 386 -16.21 17.44 -16.10
C ASP A 386 -14.98 16.53 -15.95
N SER A 387 -13.91 17.00 -15.31
CA SER A 387 -12.74 16.18 -14.99
C SER A 387 -13.10 15.05 -14.03
N LEU A 388 -12.61 13.85 -14.30
CA LEU A 388 -12.71 12.73 -13.37
C LEU A 388 -11.79 12.91 -12.14
N ALA A 389 -10.92 13.92 -12.16
CA ALA A 389 -10.03 14.25 -11.03
C ALA A 389 -10.81 14.64 -9.77
N THR A 390 -12.01 15.21 -9.88
CA THR A 390 -12.85 15.56 -8.71
C THR A 390 -13.90 14.50 -8.40
N LEU A 391 -13.81 13.33 -9.00
CA LEU A 391 -14.85 12.32 -8.96
C LEU A 391 -14.75 11.47 -7.71
N TYR A 392 -15.88 11.31 -7.02
CA TYR A 392 -16.08 10.22 -6.06
C TYR A 392 -16.55 8.96 -6.80
N TRP A 393 -15.99 7.82 -6.45
CA TRP A 393 -16.21 6.55 -7.12
C TRP A 393 -17.15 5.64 -6.32
N GLY A 394 -18.41 6.00 -6.27
CA GLY A 394 -19.45 5.26 -5.57
C GLY A 394 -20.55 6.16 -5.05
N ASN A 395 -21.62 5.55 -4.56
CA ASN A 395 -22.78 6.26 -4.04
C ASN A 395 -22.42 7.09 -2.80
N GLU A 396 -23.19 8.15 -2.57
CA GLU A 396 -23.19 8.90 -1.32
C GLU A 396 -23.67 8.01 -0.17
N ALA A 397 -23.12 8.19 1.04
CA ALA A 397 -23.51 7.43 2.22
C ALA A 397 -25.00 7.59 2.54
N SER A 398 -25.75 6.53 2.36
CA SER A 398 -27.20 6.54 2.59
C SER A 398 -27.62 5.90 3.90
N TYR A 399 -26.81 5.00 4.43
CA TYR A 399 -27.16 4.15 5.58
C TYR A 399 -26.03 4.01 6.60
N PRO A 400 -25.44 5.12 7.12
CA PRO A 400 -24.37 5.01 8.12
C PRO A 400 -24.86 4.27 9.38
N PRO A 401 -24.05 3.38 9.99
CA PRO A 401 -22.65 3.02 9.69
C PRO A 401 -22.49 1.86 8.70
N PHE A 402 -23.55 1.40 8.10
CA PHE A 402 -23.55 0.20 7.28
C PHE A 402 -22.96 0.46 5.90
N MET A 403 -23.28 1.62 5.32
CA MET A 403 -22.74 2.07 4.04
C MET A 403 -22.12 3.46 4.17
N ASN A 404 -20.86 3.57 3.74
CA ASN A 404 -20.11 4.81 3.68
C ASN A 404 -20.15 5.41 2.27
N ASP A 405 -19.55 6.61 2.12
CA ASP A 405 -19.29 7.21 0.81
C ASP A 405 -18.33 6.36 -0.01
N GLY A 406 -18.56 6.32 -1.32
CA GLY A 406 -17.56 5.84 -2.26
C GLY A 406 -16.28 6.68 -2.20
N PRO A 407 -15.10 6.09 -2.46
CA PRO A 407 -13.81 6.75 -2.30
C PRO A 407 -13.57 7.81 -3.38
N GLN A 408 -12.62 8.71 -3.10
CA GLN A 408 -12.00 9.53 -4.13
C GLN A 408 -11.09 8.66 -5.01
N GLY A 409 -10.88 9.09 -6.26
CA GLY A 409 -10.08 8.37 -7.23
C GLY A 409 -8.57 8.32 -6.93
N PRO A 410 -7.80 7.59 -7.76
CA PRO A 410 -6.37 7.39 -7.59
C PRO A 410 -5.56 8.68 -7.41
N GLN A 411 -5.88 9.73 -8.13
CA GLN A 411 -5.17 11.01 -8.12
C GLN A 411 -5.19 11.75 -6.79
N PHE A 412 -6.05 11.35 -5.84
CA PHE A 412 -6.08 11.92 -4.49
C PHE A 412 -5.19 11.17 -3.48
N LYS A 413 -4.65 10.03 -3.87
CA LYS A 413 -3.75 9.27 -2.98
C LYS A 413 -2.40 10.00 -2.88
N THR A 414 -1.80 9.97 -1.67
CA THR A 414 -0.52 10.67 -1.39
C THR A 414 0.60 10.19 -2.30
N GLU A 415 0.59 8.93 -2.67
CA GLU A 415 1.54 8.30 -3.59
C GLU A 415 1.52 8.95 -4.98
N MET A 416 0.38 9.51 -5.37
CA MET A 416 0.17 10.17 -6.66
C MET A 416 0.48 11.67 -6.59
N THR A 417 0.11 12.33 -5.49
CA THR A 417 0.17 13.79 -5.37
C THR A 417 1.50 14.35 -4.89
N SER A 418 2.33 13.54 -4.24
CA SER A 418 3.59 13.97 -3.64
C SER A 418 4.80 13.54 -4.45
N THR A 419 5.75 14.45 -4.68
CA THR A 419 7.09 14.11 -5.22
C THR A 419 8.03 13.54 -4.17
N SER A 420 7.74 13.75 -2.87
CA SER A 420 8.58 13.21 -1.82
C SER A 420 8.48 11.70 -1.74
N SER A 421 9.59 11.07 -1.33
CA SER A 421 9.64 9.64 -1.06
C SER A 421 8.66 9.29 0.07
N PHE A 422 8.15 8.05 0.10
CA PHE A 422 7.14 7.56 1.04
C PHE A 422 7.10 8.35 2.34
N LYS A 423 5.98 9.00 2.60
CA LYS A 423 5.71 9.62 3.92
C LYS A 423 4.68 8.82 4.64
#